data_e661e86be0d4482899aef78abe2e7445
#
_entry.id   e661e86be0d4482899aef78abe2e7445
#
_cell.length_a   1.000
_cell.length_b   1.000
_cell.length_c   1.000
_cell.angle_alpha   90.00
_cell.angle_beta   90.00
_cell.angle_gamma   90.00
#
_symmetry.space_group_name_H-M   'P 1'
#
loop_
_entity.id
_entity.type
_entity.pdbx_description
1 polymer ?
#
loop_
_entity_poly.entity_id
_entity_poly.type
_entity_poly.pdbx_seq_one_letter_code
_entity_poly.pdbx_strand_id
1 'polypeptide(L)'
;MGVNVSTLEELINKWQDILRLRDWDIKLKIVETEWRKSGDIKIDMDDKKAVMLINNNPKSTNLEELVVHELLHLKLWGMDQMLEGFINQIFGEGEGDIKKEFAMNQFFILLESTVEDLTKGLLKANGCEKELSFGRLQKLIDSEIGC
;
A
#
# COMPACT_ATOMS: atom_id res chain seq x y z
N MET A 1 8.11 5.05 21.16
CA MET A 1 9.23 4.89 20.24
C MET A 1 8.75 4.87 18.82
N GLY A 2 9.42 5.58 17.97
CA GLY A 2 9.03 5.71 16.59
C GLY A 2 9.74 4.74 15.65
N VAL A 3 9.42 4.85 14.37
CA VAL A 3 10.09 4.10 13.32
C VAL A 3 11.46 4.71 13.03
N ASN A 4 12.37 3.88 12.53
CA ASN A 4 13.70 4.35 12.14
C ASN A 4 13.67 4.85 10.70
N VAL A 5 13.81 6.16 10.53
CA VAL A 5 13.76 6.83 9.22
C VAL A 5 14.86 6.32 8.29
N SER A 6 16.08 6.16 8.81
CA SER A 6 17.21 5.68 8.01
C SER A 6 16.95 4.27 7.46
N THR A 7 16.40 3.38 8.28
CA THR A 7 16.02 2.03 7.86
C THR A 7 14.97 2.07 6.76
N LEU A 8 13.94 2.90 6.92
CA LEU A 8 12.87 3.05 5.93
C LEU A 8 13.42 3.59 4.61
N GLU A 9 14.30 4.57 4.64
CA GLU A 9 14.91 5.11 3.43
C GLU A 9 15.76 4.08 2.70
N GLU A 10 16.50 3.26 3.44
CA GLU A 10 17.27 2.15 2.86
C GLU A 10 16.36 1.12 2.20
N LEU A 11 15.24 0.78 2.83
CA LEU A 11 14.26 -0.15 2.29
C LEU A 11 13.59 0.39 1.04
N ILE A 12 13.22 1.66 1.03
CA ILE A 12 12.65 2.31 -0.14
C ILE A 12 13.66 2.26 -1.29
N ASN A 13 14.89 2.61 -1.02
CA ASN A 13 15.96 2.60 -2.02
C ASN A 13 16.17 1.20 -2.61
N LYS A 14 16.27 0.19 -1.75
CA LYS A 14 16.42 -1.21 -2.17
C LYS A 14 15.28 -1.65 -3.09
N TRP A 15 14.05 -1.40 -2.67
CA TRP A 15 12.87 -1.89 -3.39
C TRP A 15 12.52 -1.06 -4.62
N GLN A 16 12.96 0.20 -4.68
CA GLN A 16 12.88 0.95 -5.94
C GLN A 16 13.68 0.27 -7.04
N ASP A 17 14.85 -0.31 -6.71
CA ASP A 17 15.63 -1.08 -7.68
C ASP A 17 14.90 -2.36 -8.07
N ILE A 18 14.49 -3.15 -7.10
CA ILE A 18 13.86 -4.46 -7.34
C ILE A 18 12.60 -4.32 -8.17
N LEU A 19 11.76 -3.33 -7.87
CA LEU A 19 10.49 -3.11 -8.56
C LEU A 19 10.61 -2.23 -9.79
N ARG A 20 11.82 -1.79 -10.13
CA ARG A 20 12.09 -0.93 -11.30
C ARG A 20 11.30 0.38 -11.23
N LEU A 21 11.45 1.08 -10.11
CA LEU A 21 10.80 2.37 -9.84
C LEU A 21 11.83 3.51 -9.71
N ARG A 22 13.02 3.36 -10.30
CA ARG A 22 14.08 4.37 -10.22
C ARG A 22 13.75 5.67 -10.92
N ASP A 23 12.81 5.65 -11.83
CA ASP A 23 12.33 6.84 -12.51
C ASP A 23 11.37 7.69 -11.64
N TRP A 24 11.09 7.24 -10.42
CA TRP A 24 10.26 7.97 -9.46
C TRP A 24 11.08 8.65 -8.39
N ASP A 25 10.73 9.91 -8.07
CA ASP A 25 11.23 10.61 -6.89
C ASP A 25 10.28 10.31 -5.73
N ILE A 26 10.78 9.62 -4.71
CA ILE A 26 9.96 9.21 -3.58
C ILE A 26 10.47 9.88 -2.31
N LYS A 27 9.58 10.61 -1.64
CA LYS A 27 9.85 11.25 -0.36
C LYS A 27 9.16 10.48 0.75
N LEU A 28 9.86 10.28 1.85
CA LEU A 28 9.29 9.67 3.05
C LEU A 28 8.75 10.75 3.99
N LYS A 29 7.54 10.54 4.48
CA LYS A 29 6.92 11.39 5.49
C LYS A 29 6.43 10.53 6.65
N ILE A 30 6.92 10.79 7.85
CA ILE A 30 6.46 10.09 9.04
C ILE A 30 5.25 10.84 9.59
N VAL A 31 4.16 10.09 9.81
CA VAL A 31 2.92 10.64 10.38
C VAL A 31 2.97 10.44 11.90
N GLU A 32 3.06 11.54 12.62
CA GLU A 32 3.21 11.53 14.08
C GLU A 32 1.88 11.72 14.83
N THR A 33 0.85 12.17 14.11
CA THR A 33 -0.50 12.31 14.68
C THR A 33 -1.20 10.95 14.70
N GLU A 34 -2.26 10.86 15.50
CA GLU A 34 -3.08 9.64 15.51
C GLU A 34 -3.63 9.36 14.11
N TRP A 35 -3.44 8.12 13.64
CA TRP A 35 -3.79 7.74 12.29
C TRP A 35 -4.11 6.24 12.24
N ARG A 36 -5.22 5.90 11.60
CA ARG A 36 -5.71 4.52 11.54
C ARG A 36 -4.90 3.61 10.62
N LYS A 37 -4.16 4.18 9.67
CA LYS A 37 -3.36 3.42 8.71
C LYS A 37 -1.93 3.24 9.20
N SER A 38 -1.29 2.15 8.78
CA SER A 38 0.15 1.96 8.99
C SER A 38 0.97 2.70 7.95
N GLY A 39 0.47 2.77 6.73
CA GLY A 39 1.13 3.49 5.64
C GLY A 39 0.15 3.86 4.53
N ASP A 40 0.61 4.72 3.64
CA ASP A 40 -0.10 5.14 2.45
C ASP A 40 0.91 5.72 1.47
N ILE A 41 0.52 5.92 0.23
CA ILE A 41 1.35 6.59 -0.76
C ILE A 41 0.51 7.55 -1.56
N LYS A 42 1.01 8.78 -1.74
CA LYS A 42 0.38 9.80 -2.57
C LYS A 42 1.21 9.94 -3.85
N ILE A 43 0.56 9.96 -4.98
CA ILE A 43 1.21 9.76 -6.27
C ILE A 43 0.83 10.87 -7.25
N ASP A 44 1.85 11.47 -7.88
CA ASP A 44 1.69 12.34 -9.03
C ASP A 44 2.34 11.65 -10.23
N MET A 45 1.53 11.06 -11.09
CA MET A 45 2.01 10.28 -12.23
C MET A 45 2.64 11.16 -13.31
N ASP A 46 2.13 12.36 -13.47
CA ASP A 46 2.61 13.26 -14.54
C ASP A 46 4.04 13.73 -14.27
N ASP A 47 4.36 14.00 -13.01
CA ASP A 47 5.68 14.48 -12.61
C ASP A 47 6.55 13.37 -12.00
N LYS A 48 6.04 12.15 -11.95
CA LYS A 48 6.71 10.97 -11.37
C LYS A 48 7.26 11.22 -9.96
N LYS A 49 6.41 11.80 -9.13
CA LYS A 49 6.71 12.05 -7.72
C LYS A 49 5.72 11.32 -6.83
N ALA A 50 6.22 10.83 -5.71
CA ALA A 50 5.38 10.18 -4.72
C ALA A 50 5.84 10.53 -3.32
N VAL A 51 4.90 10.56 -2.39
CA VAL A 51 5.20 10.70 -0.97
C VAL A 51 4.68 9.46 -0.27
N MET A 52 5.60 8.71 0.33
CA MET A 52 5.25 7.56 1.15
C MET A 52 5.02 8.04 2.58
N LEU A 53 3.82 7.79 3.07
CA LEU A 53 3.42 8.13 4.43
C LEU A 53 3.54 6.87 5.28
N ILE A 54 4.30 6.94 6.37
CA ILE A 54 4.46 5.83 7.31
C ILE A 54 4.05 6.33 8.69
N ASN A 55 3.16 5.59 9.33
CA ASN A 55 2.75 5.88 10.70
C ASN A 55 3.94 5.68 11.63
N ASN A 56 4.18 6.65 12.50
CA ASN A 56 5.27 6.56 13.48
C ASN A 56 5.07 5.39 14.46
N ASN A 57 3.85 4.92 14.58
CA ASN A 57 3.50 3.76 15.41
C ASN A 57 2.65 2.78 14.58
N PRO A 58 3.25 2.12 13.57
CA PRO A 58 2.48 1.25 12.68
C PRO A 58 2.03 -0.03 13.40
N LYS A 59 0.90 -0.56 12.98
CA LYS A 59 0.38 -1.83 13.51
C LYS A 59 1.23 -3.01 13.08
N SER A 60 1.81 -2.92 11.89
CA SER A 60 2.73 -3.95 11.38
C SER A 60 4.13 -3.73 11.95
N THR A 61 4.74 -4.80 12.43
CA THR A 61 6.13 -4.78 12.91
C THR A 61 7.12 -5.01 11.78
N ASN A 62 6.66 -5.47 10.62
CA ASN A 62 7.51 -5.71 9.46
C ASN A 62 7.50 -4.48 8.55
N LEU A 63 8.46 -3.59 8.75
CA LEU A 63 8.57 -2.34 7.98
C LEU A 63 8.86 -2.60 6.50
N GLU A 64 9.63 -3.65 6.19
CA GLU A 64 9.90 -4.00 4.80
C GLU A 64 8.62 -4.40 4.07
N GLU A 65 7.78 -5.19 4.71
CA GLU A 65 6.47 -5.54 4.14
C GLU A 65 5.63 -4.30 3.86
N LEU A 66 5.62 -3.35 4.78
CA LEU A 66 4.87 -2.10 4.63
C LEU A 66 5.39 -1.28 3.45
N VAL A 67 6.69 -1.13 3.33
CA VAL A 67 7.32 -0.40 2.21
C VAL A 67 6.98 -1.04 0.87
N VAL A 68 7.12 -2.36 0.76
CA VAL A 68 6.85 -3.08 -0.49
C VAL A 68 5.38 -2.96 -0.87
N HIS A 69 4.48 -3.07 0.10
CA HIS A 69 3.04 -2.91 -0.11
C HIS A 69 2.74 -1.55 -0.78
N GLU A 70 3.27 -0.46 -0.22
CA GLU A 70 3.02 0.87 -0.76
C GLU A 70 3.70 1.07 -2.13
N LEU A 71 4.90 0.54 -2.32
CA LEU A 71 5.58 0.64 -3.61
C LEU A 71 4.86 -0.17 -4.70
N LEU A 72 4.20 -1.26 -4.35
CA LEU A 72 3.38 -2.01 -5.30
C LEU A 72 2.15 -1.22 -5.74
N HIS A 73 1.53 -0.46 -4.83
CA HIS A 73 0.47 0.47 -5.22
C HIS A 73 0.97 1.49 -6.24
N LEU A 74 2.18 2.00 -6.03
CA LEU A 74 2.82 2.90 -6.99
C LEU A 74 3.05 2.20 -8.34
N LYS A 75 3.56 0.97 -8.30
CA LYS A 75 3.84 0.19 -9.52
C LYS A 75 2.58 -0.06 -10.35
N LEU A 76 1.46 -0.29 -9.69
CA LEU A 76 0.19 -0.61 -10.31
C LEU A 76 -0.69 0.63 -10.56
N TRP A 77 -0.21 1.81 -10.22
CA TRP A 77 -1.02 3.04 -10.24
C TRP A 77 -1.64 3.34 -11.59
N GLY A 78 -0.90 3.15 -12.67
CA GLY A 78 -1.42 3.39 -14.01
C GLY A 78 -2.62 2.51 -14.33
N MET A 79 -2.55 1.22 -14.00
CA MET A 79 -3.65 0.28 -14.20
C MET A 79 -4.82 0.60 -13.27
N ASP A 80 -4.54 0.93 -12.02
CA ASP A 80 -5.52 1.33 -11.01
C ASP A 80 -6.35 2.52 -11.53
N GLN A 81 -5.68 3.58 -11.95
CA GLN A 81 -6.37 4.80 -12.41
C GLN A 81 -7.10 4.59 -13.73
N MET A 82 -6.58 3.74 -14.61
CA MET A 82 -7.26 3.40 -15.85
C MET A 82 -8.57 2.66 -15.56
N LEU A 83 -8.54 1.68 -14.66
CA LEU A 83 -9.75 0.91 -14.29
C LEU A 83 -10.77 1.78 -13.57
N GLU A 84 -10.32 2.60 -12.63
CA GLU A 84 -11.20 3.52 -11.92
C GLU A 84 -11.87 4.51 -12.89
N GLY A 85 -11.07 5.09 -13.79
CA GLY A 85 -11.58 5.99 -14.83
C GLY A 85 -12.54 5.29 -15.78
N PHE A 86 -12.26 4.03 -16.12
CA PHE A 86 -13.11 3.23 -16.98
C PHE A 86 -14.48 2.97 -16.34
N ILE A 87 -14.48 2.61 -15.06
CA ILE A 87 -15.72 2.39 -14.30
C ILE A 87 -16.54 3.69 -14.24
N ASN A 88 -15.89 4.81 -13.96
CA ASN A 88 -16.55 6.12 -13.94
C ASN A 88 -17.14 6.48 -15.30
N GLN A 89 -16.45 6.16 -16.38
CA GLN A 89 -16.94 6.43 -17.74
C GLN A 89 -18.18 5.61 -18.09
N ILE A 90 -18.19 4.32 -17.67
CA ILE A 90 -19.34 3.44 -17.96
C ILE A 90 -20.57 3.80 -17.14
N PHE A 91 -20.38 4.06 -15.85
CA PHE A 91 -21.49 4.24 -14.90
C PHE A 91 -21.77 5.70 -14.55
N GLY A 92 -20.94 6.65 -15.01
CA GLY A 92 -20.99 8.05 -14.62
C GLY A 92 -20.31 8.32 -13.28
N GLU A 93 -20.06 9.59 -13.00
CA GLU A 93 -19.35 9.99 -11.76
C GLU A 93 -20.26 10.20 -10.56
N GLY A 94 -21.58 10.13 -10.77
CA GLY A 94 -22.55 10.30 -9.69
C GLY A 94 -22.50 9.17 -8.67
N GLU A 95 -22.89 9.50 -7.45
CA GLU A 95 -23.01 8.51 -6.37
C GLU A 95 -24.37 7.83 -6.40
N GLY A 96 -24.48 6.69 -5.75
CA GLY A 96 -25.74 5.99 -5.56
C GLY A 96 -26.09 4.95 -6.62
N ASP A 97 -25.22 4.72 -7.61
CA ASP A 97 -25.40 3.65 -8.58
C ASP A 97 -24.90 2.33 -7.99
N ILE A 98 -25.80 1.39 -7.78
CA ILE A 98 -25.50 0.09 -7.18
C ILE A 98 -24.51 -0.70 -8.02
N LYS A 99 -24.62 -0.65 -9.35
CA LYS A 99 -23.72 -1.35 -10.25
C LYS A 99 -22.31 -0.77 -10.19
N LYS A 100 -22.21 0.55 -10.12
CA LYS A 100 -20.94 1.24 -9.97
C LYS A 100 -20.26 0.87 -8.64
N GLU A 101 -21.01 0.90 -7.54
CA GLU A 101 -20.51 0.53 -6.23
C GLU A 101 -19.99 -0.91 -6.22
N PHE A 102 -20.74 -1.83 -6.83
CA PHE A 102 -20.32 -3.22 -6.95
C PHE A 102 -18.99 -3.33 -7.72
N ALA A 103 -18.91 -2.68 -8.89
CA ALA A 103 -17.71 -2.72 -9.73
C ALA A 103 -16.49 -2.14 -9.00
N MET A 104 -16.64 -0.99 -8.33
CA MET A 104 -15.57 -0.36 -7.57
C MET A 104 -15.12 -1.24 -6.40
N ASN A 105 -16.06 -1.79 -5.65
CA ASN A 105 -15.74 -2.65 -4.51
C ASN A 105 -15.01 -3.91 -4.96
N GLN A 106 -15.44 -4.55 -6.05
CA GLN A 106 -14.76 -5.72 -6.59
C GLN A 106 -13.34 -5.38 -7.02
N PHE A 107 -13.16 -4.26 -7.70
CA PHE A 107 -11.85 -3.81 -8.12
C PHE A 107 -10.92 -3.58 -6.91
N PHE A 108 -11.37 -2.85 -5.91
CA PHE A 108 -10.53 -2.54 -4.74
C PHE A 108 -10.21 -3.77 -3.91
N ILE A 109 -11.16 -4.70 -3.76
CA ILE A 109 -10.91 -5.95 -3.04
C ILE A 109 -9.83 -6.77 -3.76
N LEU A 110 -9.92 -6.90 -5.08
CA LEU A 110 -8.94 -7.66 -5.87
C LEU A 110 -7.59 -6.95 -5.91
N LEU A 111 -7.59 -5.63 -6.00
CA LEU A 111 -6.35 -4.85 -5.97
C LEU A 111 -5.59 -5.07 -4.66
N GLU A 112 -6.26 -4.92 -3.52
CA GLU A 112 -5.63 -5.11 -2.21
C GLU A 112 -5.16 -6.55 -2.01
N SER A 113 -5.97 -7.52 -2.40
CA SER A 113 -5.60 -8.94 -2.32
C SER A 113 -4.35 -9.23 -3.17
N THR A 114 -4.30 -8.70 -4.37
CA THR A 114 -3.17 -8.88 -5.29
C THR A 114 -1.90 -8.21 -4.74
N VAL A 115 -2.03 -6.98 -4.24
CA VAL A 115 -0.90 -6.26 -3.65
C VAL A 115 -0.35 -7.03 -2.44
N GLU A 116 -1.21 -7.53 -1.57
CA GLU A 116 -0.76 -8.29 -0.40
C GLU A 116 -0.06 -9.59 -0.79
N ASP A 117 -0.61 -10.33 -1.73
CA ASP A 117 0.00 -11.59 -2.20
C ASP A 117 1.36 -11.35 -2.86
N LEU A 118 1.44 -10.35 -3.72
CA LEU A 118 2.70 -9.97 -4.38
C LEU A 118 3.73 -9.50 -3.36
N THR A 119 3.32 -8.72 -2.37
CA THR A 119 4.21 -8.25 -1.30
C THR A 119 4.86 -9.43 -0.59
N LYS A 120 4.05 -10.36 -0.13
CA LYS A 120 4.52 -11.53 0.61
C LYS A 120 5.38 -12.45 -0.25
N GLY A 121 4.96 -12.68 -1.48
CA GLY A 121 5.71 -13.50 -2.42
C GLY A 121 7.08 -12.91 -2.76
N LEU A 122 7.13 -11.61 -3.02
CA LEU A 122 8.38 -10.92 -3.34
C LEU A 122 9.33 -10.87 -2.14
N LEU A 123 8.81 -10.68 -0.93
CA LEU A 123 9.62 -10.71 0.29
C LEU A 123 10.26 -12.07 0.48
N LYS A 124 9.49 -13.13 0.33
CA LYS A 124 10.03 -14.49 0.42
C LYS A 124 11.09 -14.77 -0.65
N ALA A 125 10.83 -14.38 -1.87
CA ALA A 125 11.75 -14.56 -2.98
C ALA A 125 13.07 -13.80 -2.78
N ASN A 126 13.04 -12.71 -2.00
CA ASN A 126 14.23 -11.89 -1.71
C ASN A 126 14.81 -12.16 -0.32
N GLY A 127 14.49 -13.30 0.29
CA GLY A 127 15.14 -13.76 1.51
C GLY A 127 14.67 -13.09 2.80
N CYS A 128 13.50 -12.48 2.81
CA CYS A 128 12.96 -11.91 4.04
C CYS A 128 12.55 -13.03 5.00
N GLU A 129 13.18 -13.06 6.17
CA GLU A 129 12.92 -14.07 7.21
C GLU A 129 11.96 -13.55 8.29
N LYS A 130 11.60 -12.28 8.26
CA LYS A 130 10.68 -11.70 9.24
C LYS A 130 9.28 -12.26 9.07
N GLU A 131 8.56 -12.32 10.18
CA GLU A 131 7.16 -12.73 10.17
C GLU A 131 6.32 -11.77 9.31
N LEU A 132 5.49 -12.35 8.45
CA LEU A 132 4.58 -11.60 7.60
C LEU A 132 3.24 -11.39 8.32
N SER A 133 2.56 -10.30 8.02
CA SER A 133 1.30 -9.97 8.67
C SER A 133 0.18 -10.93 8.29
N PHE A 134 -0.79 -11.08 9.18
CA PHE A 134 -2.03 -11.80 8.90
C PHE A 134 -3.14 -10.89 8.37
N GLY A 135 -2.81 -9.63 8.09
CA GLY A 135 -3.75 -8.70 7.50
C GLY A 135 -5.04 -8.54 8.28
N ARG A 136 -6.16 -8.79 7.62
CA ARG A 136 -7.49 -8.64 8.23
C ARG A 136 -7.76 -9.60 9.38
N LEU A 137 -7.11 -10.76 9.36
CA LEU A 137 -7.31 -11.75 10.43
C LEU A 137 -6.82 -11.22 11.77
N GLN A 138 -5.77 -10.41 11.77
CA GLN A 138 -5.27 -9.83 13.01
C GLN A 138 -6.34 -8.97 13.69
N LYS A 139 -7.08 -8.17 12.93
CA LYS A 139 -8.17 -7.37 13.47
C LYS A 139 -9.28 -8.23 14.07
N LEU A 140 -9.62 -9.33 13.39
CA LEU A 140 -10.65 -10.25 13.88
C LEU A 140 -10.20 -10.92 15.18
N ILE A 141 -8.93 -11.32 15.26
CA ILE A 141 -8.37 -11.93 16.46
C ILE A 141 -8.37 -10.92 17.61
N ASP A 142 -7.89 -9.71 17.37
CA ASP A 142 -7.83 -8.66 18.39
C ASP A 142 -9.22 -8.32 18.92
N SER A 143 -10.21 -8.26 18.04
CA SER A 143 -11.60 -8.01 18.40
C SER A 143 -12.19 -9.14 19.27
N GLU A 144 -11.85 -10.38 18.94
CA GLU A 144 -12.40 -11.56 19.64
C GLU A 144 -11.77 -11.77 21.00
N ILE A 145 -10.47 -11.59 21.13
CA ILE A 145 -9.76 -11.86 22.40
C ILE A 145 -9.50 -10.60 23.21
N GLY A 146 -9.99 -9.44 22.78
CA GLY A 146 -9.93 -8.20 23.55
C GLY A 146 -8.56 -7.54 23.66
N CYS A 147 -7.72 -7.70 22.66
CA CYS A 147 -6.39 -7.08 22.61
C CYS A 147 -6.39 -5.74 21.94
#